data_59d2bf94b22c2adde56998050ca9fe9a
#
_entry.id   59d2bf94b22c2adde56998050ca9fe9a
#
_cell.length_a   1.000
_cell.length_b   1.000
_cell.length_c   1.000
_cell.angle_alpha   90.00
_cell.angle_beta   90.00
_cell.angle_gamma   90.00
#
_symmetry.space_group_name_H-M   'P 1'
#
loop_
_entity.id
_entity.type
_entity.pdbx_description
1 polymer ?
#
loop_
_entity_poly.entity_id
_entity_poly.type
_entity_poly.pdbx_seq_one_letter_code
_entity_poly.pdbx_strand_id
1 'polypeptide(L)'
;MSDALPRCADCGVELAPGMVACPACRKLVHRARLEALSVDAAAAEGQGRLADALTVWREALDLLPAASRQHRAVSETILRLSEAVDRGGAVTPPAPGKGAKGAAGLGGIALVLWKLKFLFLSLLGKGKLLLTGFTSIPTLLSMFAWVALDRGRGALFGVGLVLSIYVHEMGHVSALRLYGIKATAPMFVPGLGALVRLKQYPIDAREDARVGLAGPVWGFVAAAIALALGLALHDRTLLGVAEVGAMINVFNLVPFWQLDGARGFRALDGRQRAIVVGIAAVAALALDQPMGWAVCAIGGARLKSDVPKQGDRRAFLTFAALLILLSLIPTLSKLGPSGP
;
A
#
# COMPACT_ATOMS: atom_id res chain seq x y z
N MET A 1 34.88 -22.51 11.29
CA MET A 1 35.08 -22.37 9.84
C MET A 1 35.44 -20.91 9.62
N SER A 2 36.70 -20.60 9.25
CA SER A 2 37.09 -19.21 8.98
C SER A 2 36.52 -18.84 7.62
N ASP A 3 35.49 -18.00 7.60
CA ASP A 3 34.97 -17.40 6.36
C ASP A 3 36.07 -16.48 5.81
N ALA A 4 36.80 -16.97 4.81
CA ALA A 4 37.73 -16.13 4.06
C ALA A 4 36.94 -14.97 3.41
N LEU A 5 37.40 -13.73 3.63
CA LEU A 5 36.78 -12.56 3.03
C LEU A 5 36.75 -12.68 1.49
N PRO A 6 35.66 -12.29 0.83
CA PRO A 6 35.61 -12.30 -0.64
C PRO A 6 36.69 -11.38 -1.23
N ARG A 7 37.29 -11.79 -2.36
CA ARG A 7 38.33 -11.01 -3.05
C ARG A 7 37.79 -10.36 -4.30
N CYS A 8 38.28 -9.17 -4.61
CA CYS A 8 37.97 -8.47 -5.85
C CYS A 8 38.42 -9.29 -7.05
N ALA A 9 37.52 -9.57 -7.99
CA ALA A 9 37.80 -10.36 -9.19
C ALA A 9 38.83 -9.68 -10.12
N ASP A 10 38.95 -8.33 -10.05
CA ASP A 10 39.83 -7.58 -10.93
C ASP A 10 41.25 -7.34 -10.36
N CYS A 11 41.41 -7.17 -9.05
CA CYS A 11 42.70 -6.79 -8.44
C CYS A 11 43.11 -7.66 -7.24
N GLY A 12 42.29 -8.66 -6.85
CA GLY A 12 42.61 -9.62 -5.80
C GLY A 12 42.55 -9.10 -4.36
N VAL A 13 42.29 -7.80 -4.16
CA VAL A 13 42.20 -7.22 -2.80
C VAL A 13 41.01 -7.81 -2.03
N GLU A 14 41.18 -8.03 -0.73
CA GLU A 14 40.10 -8.50 0.14
C GLU A 14 39.02 -7.43 0.33
N LEU A 15 37.76 -7.85 0.27
CA LEU A 15 36.61 -6.98 0.33
C LEU A 15 35.86 -7.21 1.66
N ALA A 16 35.48 -6.14 2.32
CA ALA A 16 34.57 -6.28 3.46
C ALA A 16 33.15 -6.68 2.97
N PRO A 17 32.38 -7.41 3.79
CA PRO A 17 31.01 -7.79 3.46
C PRO A 17 30.16 -6.56 3.11
N GLY A 18 29.38 -6.66 2.02
CA GLY A 18 28.47 -5.60 1.57
C GLY A 18 29.12 -4.47 0.75
N MET A 19 30.41 -4.55 0.44
CA MET A 19 31.02 -3.59 -0.49
C MET A 19 30.49 -3.74 -1.91
N VAL A 20 30.02 -2.64 -2.50
CA VAL A 20 29.51 -2.57 -3.89
C VAL A 20 30.57 -2.10 -4.88
N ALA A 21 31.65 -1.45 -4.41
CA ALA A 21 32.80 -1.04 -5.21
C ALA A 21 34.11 -1.38 -4.49
N CYS A 22 35.11 -1.80 -5.26
CA CYS A 22 36.44 -2.12 -4.72
C CYS A 22 37.17 -0.84 -4.29
N PRO A 23 37.71 -0.75 -3.06
CA PRO A 23 38.44 0.45 -2.60
C PRO A 23 39.77 0.66 -3.34
N ALA A 24 40.41 -0.41 -3.82
CA ALA A 24 41.68 -0.34 -4.51
C ALA A 24 41.55 0.03 -6.00
N CYS A 25 40.77 -0.76 -6.77
CA CYS A 25 40.65 -0.53 -8.23
C CYS A 25 39.39 0.25 -8.65
N ARG A 26 38.50 0.60 -7.71
CA ARG A 26 37.25 1.35 -7.90
C ARG A 26 36.24 0.70 -8.84
N LYS A 27 36.45 -0.55 -9.26
CA LYS A 27 35.50 -1.28 -10.11
C LYS A 27 34.32 -1.81 -9.26
N LEU A 28 33.18 -1.99 -9.92
CA LEU A 28 31.99 -2.55 -9.30
C LEU A 28 32.21 -4.03 -8.95
N VAL A 29 31.95 -4.38 -7.70
CA VAL A 29 32.14 -5.76 -7.17
C VAL A 29 31.17 -6.73 -7.84
N HIS A 30 29.95 -6.29 -8.10
CA HIS A 30 28.86 -7.11 -8.64
C HIS A 30 28.61 -6.92 -10.15
N ARG A 31 29.67 -6.61 -10.93
CA ARG A 31 29.56 -6.27 -12.36
C ARG A 31 28.81 -7.31 -13.17
N ALA A 32 29.20 -8.58 -13.09
CA ALA A 32 28.57 -9.66 -13.86
C ALA A 32 27.07 -9.81 -13.46
N ARG A 33 26.73 -9.67 -12.17
CA ARG A 33 25.35 -9.69 -11.70
C ARG A 33 24.54 -8.51 -12.22
N LEU A 34 25.12 -7.31 -12.24
CA LEU A 34 24.49 -6.10 -12.77
C LEU A 34 24.22 -6.20 -14.27
N GLU A 35 25.14 -6.78 -15.05
CA GLU A 35 24.97 -7.05 -16.47
C GLU A 35 23.78 -8.02 -16.69
N ALA A 36 23.74 -9.13 -15.96
CA ALA A 36 22.61 -10.08 -16.03
C ALA A 36 21.28 -9.43 -15.65
N LEU A 37 21.22 -8.66 -14.55
CA LEU A 37 20.01 -7.95 -14.13
C LEU A 37 19.55 -6.94 -15.18
N SER A 38 20.45 -6.25 -15.87
CA SER A 38 20.07 -5.30 -16.91
C SER A 38 19.41 -5.99 -18.12
N VAL A 39 19.87 -7.18 -18.49
CA VAL A 39 19.27 -7.99 -19.56
C VAL A 39 17.89 -8.50 -19.14
N ASP A 40 17.77 -9.02 -17.92
CA ASP A 40 16.50 -9.54 -17.40
C ASP A 40 15.44 -8.42 -17.28
N ALA A 41 15.86 -7.25 -16.82
CA ALA A 41 14.98 -6.09 -16.70
C ALA A 41 14.50 -5.61 -18.08
N ALA A 42 15.40 -5.49 -19.06
CA ALA A 42 15.04 -5.10 -20.42
C ALA A 42 14.10 -6.12 -21.08
N ALA A 43 14.31 -7.42 -20.85
CA ALA A 43 13.42 -8.47 -21.35
C ALA A 43 12.02 -8.36 -20.70
N ALA A 44 11.94 -8.09 -19.41
CA ALA A 44 10.67 -7.88 -18.72
C ALA A 44 9.93 -6.61 -19.21
N GLU A 45 10.67 -5.50 -19.46
CA GLU A 45 10.10 -4.27 -20.05
C GLU A 45 9.55 -4.55 -21.46
N GLY A 46 10.30 -5.22 -22.32
CA GLY A 46 9.89 -5.56 -23.67
C GLY A 46 8.63 -6.47 -23.72
N GLN A 47 8.38 -7.22 -22.68
CA GLN A 47 7.19 -8.07 -22.50
C GLN A 47 6.03 -7.35 -21.78
N GLY A 48 6.17 -6.07 -21.46
CA GLY A 48 5.17 -5.29 -20.72
C GLY A 48 5.01 -5.69 -19.23
N ARG A 49 5.90 -6.52 -18.68
CA ARG A 49 5.89 -6.97 -17.29
C ARG A 49 6.58 -5.94 -16.37
N LEU A 50 5.96 -4.75 -16.27
CA LEU A 50 6.56 -3.59 -15.59
C LEU A 50 6.89 -3.84 -14.12
N ALA A 51 6.05 -4.57 -13.38
CA ALA A 51 6.30 -4.89 -11.97
C ALA A 51 7.53 -5.81 -11.81
N ASP A 52 7.72 -6.77 -12.73
CA ASP A 52 8.91 -7.63 -12.73
C ASP A 52 10.16 -6.83 -13.07
N ALA A 53 10.09 -5.97 -14.10
CA ALA A 53 11.19 -5.07 -14.48
C ALA A 53 11.59 -4.16 -13.31
N LEU A 54 10.63 -3.55 -12.62
CA LEU A 54 10.87 -2.75 -11.42
C LEU A 54 11.56 -3.55 -10.32
N THR A 55 11.14 -4.79 -10.08
CA THR A 55 11.77 -5.68 -9.10
C THR A 55 13.25 -5.92 -9.41
N VAL A 56 13.55 -6.18 -10.69
CA VAL A 56 14.93 -6.43 -11.16
C VAL A 56 15.78 -5.16 -11.09
N TRP A 57 15.25 -4.01 -11.54
CA TRP A 57 15.96 -2.73 -11.45
C TRP A 57 16.24 -2.29 -10.02
N ARG A 58 15.33 -2.55 -9.07
CA ARG A 58 15.56 -2.29 -7.65
C ARG A 58 16.65 -3.18 -7.07
N GLU A 59 16.72 -4.45 -7.50
CA GLU A 59 17.85 -5.32 -7.12
C GLU A 59 19.17 -4.80 -7.65
N ALA A 60 19.21 -4.33 -8.90
CA ALA A 60 20.39 -3.70 -9.46
C ALA A 60 20.79 -2.42 -8.70
N LEU A 61 19.83 -1.60 -8.29
CA LEU A 61 20.08 -0.37 -7.52
C LEU A 61 20.80 -0.65 -6.19
N ASP A 62 20.41 -1.72 -5.49
CA ASP A 62 21.02 -2.15 -4.21
C ASP A 62 22.50 -2.56 -4.36
N LEU A 63 22.92 -2.92 -5.58
CA LEU A 63 24.29 -3.34 -5.91
C LEU A 63 25.17 -2.20 -6.45
N LEU A 64 24.67 -0.96 -6.50
CA LEU A 64 25.36 0.20 -7.05
C LEU A 64 25.72 1.22 -5.96
N PRO A 65 26.92 1.85 -6.03
CA PRO A 65 27.26 2.94 -5.13
C PRO A 65 26.30 4.12 -5.30
N ALA A 66 25.72 4.63 -4.22
CA ALA A 66 24.67 5.66 -4.24
C ALA A 66 25.06 6.95 -5.00
N ALA A 67 26.34 7.32 -5.00
CA ALA A 67 26.84 8.51 -5.70
C ALA A 67 27.23 8.26 -7.17
N SER A 68 27.08 7.02 -7.68
CA SER A 68 27.51 6.66 -9.04
C SER A 68 26.55 7.18 -10.13
N ARG A 69 27.08 7.35 -11.36
CA ARG A 69 26.26 7.68 -12.53
C ARG A 69 25.25 6.55 -12.82
N GLN A 70 25.67 5.31 -12.66
CA GLN A 70 24.85 4.13 -12.87
C GLN A 70 23.66 4.10 -11.89
N HIS A 71 23.90 4.40 -10.60
CA HIS A 71 22.82 4.48 -9.61
C HIS A 71 21.76 5.52 -10.02
N ARG A 72 22.19 6.70 -10.49
CA ARG A 72 21.24 7.73 -10.97
C ARG A 72 20.45 7.26 -12.19
N ALA A 73 21.11 6.68 -13.18
CA ALA A 73 20.46 6.17 -14.39
C ALA A 73 19.43 5.08 -14.09
N VAL A 74 19.75 4.14 -13.17
CA VAL A 74 18.81 3.11 -12.72
C VAL A 74 17.66 3.73 -11.93
N SER A 75 17.92 4.72 -11.07
CA SER A 75 16.86 5.44 -10.34
C SER A 75 15.89 6.15 -11.28
N GLU A 76 16.39 6.82 -12.32
CA GLU A 76 15.56 7.46 -13.35
C GLU A 76 14.72 6.45 -14.13
N THR A 77 15.28 5.26 -14.42
CA THR A 77 14.56 4.17 -15.05
C THR A 77 13.42 3.66 -14.15
N ILE A 78 13.69 3.46 -12.86
CA ILE A 78 12.67 3.06 -11.88
C ILE A 78 11.55 4.11 -11.83
N LEU A 79 11.87 5.41 -11.75
CA LEU A 79 10.87 6.48 -11.76
C LEU A 79 10.00 6.45 -13.01
N ARG A 80 10.60 6.33 -14.19
CA ARG A 80 9.88 6.23 -15.47
C ARG A 80 8.95 5.02 -15.52
N LEU A 81 9.39 3.86 -15.04
CA LEU A 81 8.58 2.65 -15.01
C LEU A 81 7.44 2.76 -13.98
N SER A 82 7.71 3.33 -12.81
CA SER A 82 6.67 3.58 -11.79
C SER A 82 5.58 4.54 -12.30
N GLU A 83 5.97 5.58 -13.07
CA GLU A 83 4.99 6.44 -13.74
C GLU A 83 4.20 5.71 -14.83
N ALA A 84 4.81 4.78 -15.54
CA ALA A 84 4.10 3.95 -16.53
C ALA A 84 3.08 3.03 -15.84
N VAL A 85 3.42 2.44 -14.70
CA VAL A 85 2.48 1.69 -13.86
C VAL A 85 1.32 2.57 -13.40
N ASP A 86 1.59 3.80 -12.96
CA ASP A 86 0.56 4.75 -12.53
C ASP A 86 -0.42 5.14 -13.65
N ARG A 87 0.06 5.26 -14.89
CA ARG A 87 -0.78 5.57 -16.06
C ARG A 87 -1.64 4.38 -16.52
N GLY A 88 -1.56 3.25 -15.83
CA GLY A 88 -2.27 2.03 -16.22
C GLY A 88 -1.58 1.33 -17.39
N GLY A 89 -0.24 1.47 -17.48
CA GLY A 89 0.64 0.62 -18.29
C GLY A 89 0.44 -0.82 -17.82
N ALA A 90 -0.73 -1.33 -18.15
CA ALA A 90 -1.13 -2.69 -17.90
C ALA A 90 -0.30 -3.57 -18.81
N VAL A 91 0.23 -4.61 -18.24
CA VAL A 91 0.25 -5.92 -18.85
C VAL A 91 -0.85 -5.98 -19.93
N THR A 92 -0.51 -5.65 -21.18
CA THR A 92 -1.36 -6.01 -22.29
C THR A 92 -1.02 -7.46 -22.60
N PRO A 93 -1.89 -8.44 -22.29
CA PRO A 93 -1.81 -9.71 -22.98
C PRO A 93 -1.95 -9.41 -24.48
N PRO A 94 -1.32 -10.17 -25.38
CA PRO A 94 -1.43 -9.95 -26.81
C PRO A 94 -2.91 -9.93 -27.19
N ALA A 95 -3.32 -8.88 -27.90
CA ALA A 95 -4.69 -8.60 -28.27
C ALA A 95 -5.35 -9.77 -29.02
N PRO A 96 -6.51 -10.24 -28.60
CA PRO A 96 -7.47 -10.81 -29.54
C PRO A 96 -8.23 -9.66 -30.21
N GLY A 97 -8.45 -9.83 -31.49
CA GLY A 97 -8.92 -8.89 -32.46
C GLY A 97 -10.10 -8.00 -32.09
N LYS A 98 -10.15 -6.92 -32.83
CA LYS A 98 -11.17 -5.86 -32.94
C LYS A 98 -12.59 -6.33 -32.67
N GLY A 99 -13.27 -5.62 -31.77
CA GLY A 99 -14.73 -5.55 -31.75
C GLY A 99 -15.33 -5.50 -30.35
N ALA A 100 -15.54 -4.31 -29.83
CA ALA A 100 -16.74 -3.94 -29.07
C ALA A 100 -16.67 -2.47 -28.65
N LYS A 101 -17.38 -1.64 -29.41
CA LYS A 101 -17.82 -0.31 -28.96
C LYS A 101 -19.07 -0.49 -28.10
N GLY A 102 -19.10 0.22 -26.93
CA GLY A 102 -20.34 0.63 -26.31
C GLY A 102 -20.84 -0.23 -25.17
N ALA A 103 -20.63 0.22 -23.95
CA ALA A 103 -21.59 0.22 -22.84
C ALA A 103 -20.97 0.94 -21.63
N ALA A 104 -21.09 2.25 -21.60
CA ALA A 104 -20.83 3.05 -20.41
C ALA A 104 -22.10 3.02 -19.53
N GLY A 105 -21.95 2.54 -18.30
CA GLY A 105 -23.00 2.64 -17.30
C GLY A 105 -22.88 1.59 -16.19
N LEU A 106 -23.30 0.39 -16.43
CA LEU A 106 -23.26 -0.72 -15.47
C LEU A 106 -22.03 -1.63 -15.64
N GLY A 107 -21.37 -1.58 -16.80
CA GLY A 107 -20.16 -2.33 -17.11
C GLY A 107 -18.92 -1.91 -16.32
N GLY A 108 -18.87 -0.68 -15.84
CA GLY A 108 -17.73 -0.18 -15.03
C GLY A 108 -17.61 -0.87 -13.68
N ILE A 109 -18.72 -1.03 -12.96
CA ILE A 109 -18.76 -1.72 -11.67
C ILE A 109 -18.48 -3.22 -11.86
N ALA A 110 -19.09 -3.83 -12.88
CA ALA A 110 -18.85 -5.23 -13.23
C ALA A 110 -17.38 -5.46 -13.64
N LEU A 111 -16.76 -4.51 -14.35
CA LEU A 111 -15.36 -4.59 -14.77
C LEU A 111 -14.40 -4.39 -13.59
N VAL A 112 -14.74 -3.55 -12.62
CA VAL A 112 -14.00 -3.39 -11.36
C VAL A 112 -14.12 -4.64 -10.52
N LEU A 113 -15.30 -5.21 -10.36
CA LEU A 113 -15.52 -6.48 -9.65
C LEU A 113 -14.84 -7.64 -10.36
N TRP A 114 -14.85 -7.68 -11.69
CA TRP A 114 -14.13 -8.66 -12.50
C TRP A 114 -12.61 -8.55 -12.33
N LYS A 115 -12.04 -7.33 -12.34
CA LYS A 115 -10.62 -7.09 -12.07
C LYS A 115 -10.25 -7.39 -10.61
N LEU A 116 -11.11 -7.07 -9.65
CA LEU A 116 -10.96 -7.45 -8.25
C LEU A 116 -10.97 -8.97 -8.06
N LYS A 117 -11.82 -9.71 -8.80
CA LYS A 117 -11.82 -11.18 -8.80
C LYS A 117 -10.47 -11.76 -9.26
N PHE A 118 -9.88 -11.23 -10.34
CA PHE A 118 -8.57 -11.70 -10.81
C PHE A 118 -7.44 -11.30 -9.87
N LEU A 119 -7.51 -10.12 -9.27
CA LEU A 119 -6.59 -9.70 -8.23
C LEU A 119 -6.70 -10.62 -7.00
N PHE A 120 -7.93 -10.93 -6.57
CA PHE A 120 -8.22 -11.84 -5.46
C PHE A 120 -7.77 -13.28 -5.78
N LEU A 121 -8.02 -13.78 -6.98
CA LEU A 121 -7.57 -15.11 -7.44
C LEU A 121 -6.05 -15.19 -7.59
N SER A 122 -5.37 -14.12 -8.04
CA SER A 122 -3.91 -14.08 -8.09
C SER A 122 -3.27 -14.04 -6.71
N LEU A 123 -3.94 -13.42 -5.74
CA LEU A 123 -3.57 -13.48 -4.32
C LEU A 123 -3.78 -14.88 -3.74
N LEU A 124 -4.92 -15.51 -4.04
CA LEU A 124 -5.22 -16.89 -3.62
C LEU A 124 -4.28 -17.93 -4.25
N GLY A 125 -3.85 -17.72 -5.50
CA GLY A 125 -2.88 -18.60 -6.18
C GLY A 125 -1.48 -18.63 -5.52
N LYS A 126 -1.17 -17.65 -4.65
CA LYS A 126 0.03 -17.64 -3.79
C LYS A 126 -0.32 -17.85 -2.31
N GLY A 127 -1.28 -18.73 -2.06
CA GLY A 127 -1.90 -18.97 -0.75
C GLY A 127 -0.96 -19.19 0.45
N LYS A 128 0.29 -19.63 0.22
CA LYS A 128 1.28 -19.74 1.31
C LYS A 128 1.55 -18.41 2.01
N LEU A 129 1.60 -17.28 1.28
CA LEU A 129 1.89 -15.97 1.88
C LEU A 129 0.68 -15.42 2.64
N LEU A 130 -0.53 -15.66 2.13
CA LEU A 130 -1.79 -15.31 2.78
C LEU A 130 -1.98 -16.14 4.05
N LEU A 131 -1.78 -17.46 3.95
CA LEU A 131 -1.91 -18.37 5.10
C LEU A 131 -0.87 -18.04 6.19
N THR A 132 0.38 -17.78 5.83
CA THR A 132 1.46 -17.50 6.80
C THR A 132 1.21 -16.19 7.57
N GLY A 133 0.65 -15.17 6.92
CA GLY A 133 0.27 -13.93 7.61
C GLY A 133 -0.89 -14.14 8.57
N PHE A 134 -1.93 -14.89 8.14
CA PHE A 134 -3.13 -15.13 8.93
C PHE A 134 -2.93 -16.13 10.06
N THR A 135 -2.05 -17.12 9.90
CA THR A 135 -1.76 -18.15 10.92
C THR A 135 -0.57 -17.82 11.80
N SER A 136 0.02 -16.64 11.65
CA SER A 136 1.12 -16.23 12.52
C SER A 136 0.63 -16.07 13.98
N ILE A 137 1.46 -16.47 14.94
CA ILE A 137 1.14 -16.37 16.38
C ILE A 137 0.72 -14.93 16.77
N PRO A 138 1.41 -13.85 16.33
CA PRO A 138 0.98 -12.49 16.63
C PRO A 138 -0.43 -12.15 16.08
N THR A 139 -0.80 -12.64 14.89
CA THR A 139 -2.14 -12.44 14.34
C THR A 139 -3.20 -13.12 15.18
N LEU A 140 -2.97 -14.37 15.56
CA LEU A 140 -3.90 -15.13 16.42
C LEU A 140 -4.04 -14.48 17.80
N LEU A 141 -2.95 -14.00 18.39
CA LEU A 141 -2.98 -13.24 19.65
C LEU A 141 -3.76 -11.93 19.51
N SER A 142 -3.60 -11.22 18.39
CA SER A 142 -4.39 -10.00 18.09
C SER A 142 -5.89 -10.32 17.99
N MET A 143 -6.25 -11.39 17.29
CA MET A 143 -7.65 -11.87 17.22
C MET A 143 -8.20 -12.13 18.61
N PHE A 144 -7.43 -12.89 19.41
CA PHE A 144 -7.84 -13.24 20.77
C PHE A 144 -7.98 -12.00 21.66
N ALA A 145 -7.06 -11.05 21.57
CA ALA A 145 -7.10 -9.79 22.31
C ALA A 145 -8.36 -8.99 21.97
N TRP A 146 -8.70 -8.83 20.69
CA TRP A 146 -9.91 -8.13 20.27
C TRP A 146 -11.20 -8.83 20.73
N VAL A 147 -11.26 -10.17 20.64
CA VAL A 147 -12.37 -10.95 21.15
C VAL A 147 -12.50 -10.83 22.68
N ALA A 148 -11.36 -10.82 23.39
CA ALA A 148 -11.36 -10.71 24.86
C ALA A 148 -11.70 -9.31 25.37
N LEU A 149 -11.33 -8.26 24.63
CA LEU A 149 -11.59 -6.87 24.98
C LEU A 149 -13.04 -6.45 24.72
N ASP A 150 -13.68 -7.03 23.70
CA ASP A 150 -15.07 -6.70 23.37
C ASP A 150 -16.05 -7.75 23.93
N ARG A 151 -16.35 -7.61 25.22
CA ARG A 151 -17.29 -8.50 25.93
C ARG A 151 -18.75 -8.36 25.48
N GLY A 152 -19.10 -7.32 24.70
CA GLY A 152 -20.47 -7.01 24.31
C GLY A 152 -20.88 -7.48 22.92
N ARG A 153 -19.93 -7.55 21.96
CA ARG A 153 -20.23 -7.80 20.53
C ARG A 153 -19.91 -9.23 20.07
N GLY A 154 -19.20 -10.00 20.90
CA GLY A 154 -18.91 -11.42 20.68
C GLY A 154 -17.75 -11.71 19.70
N ALA A 155 -17.40 -13.02 19.61
CA ALA A 155 -16.25 -13.50 18.86
C ALA A 155 -16.30 -13.16 17.35
N LEU A 156 -17.48 -13.17 16.74
CA LEU A 156 -17.65 -12.86 15.31
C LEU A 156 -17.26 -11.41 14.96
N PHE A 157 -17.52 -10.46 15.88
CA PHE A 157 -17.07 -9.08 15.70
C PHE A 157 -15.55 -8.99 15.68
N GLY A 158 -14.86 -9.61 16.65
CA GLY A 158 -13.40 -9.62 16.71
C GLY A 158 -12.76 -10.26 15.46
N VAL A 159 -13.29 -11.38 14.99
CA VAL A 159 -12.86 -12.04 13.76
C VAL A 159 -13.07 -11.15 12.55
N GLY A 160 -14.24 -10.53 12.41
CA GLY A 160 -14.57 -9.63 11.32
C GLY A 160 -13.66 -8.40 11.29
N LEU A 161 -13.34 -7.83 12.46
CA LEU A 161 -12.44 -6.70 12.57
C LEU A 161 -10.99 -7.04 12.17
N VAL A 162 -10.47 -8.19 12.65
CA VAL A 162 -9.13 -8.64 12.27
C VAL A 162 -9.05 -8.94 10.77
N LEU A 163 -10.11 -9.53 10.20
CA LEU A 163 -10.19 -9.74 8.75
C LEU A 163 -10.18 -8.41 7.99
N SER A 164 -10.91 -7.40 8.47
CA SER A 164 -10.91 -6.06 7.88
C SER A 164 -9.51 -5.41 7.91
N ILE A 165 -8.81 -5.51 9.04
CA ILE A 165 -7.42 -5.03 9.17
C ILE A 165 -6.49 -5.82 8.24
N TYR A 166 -6.66 -7.13 8.16
CA TYR A 166 -5.87 -7.97 7.25
C TYR A 166 -6.05 -7.55 5.78
N VAL A 167 -7.28 -7.28 5.36
CA VAL A 167 -7.58 -6.77 4.02
C VAL A 167 -6.89 -5.42 3.78
N HIS A 168 -6.91 -4.51 4.75
CA HIS A 168 -6.17 -3.25 4.71
C HIS A 168 -4.67 -3.49 4.44
N GLU A 169 -4.00 -4.34 5.21
CA GLU A 169 -2.58 -4.65 5.03
C GLU A 169 -2.27 -5.28 3.67
N MET A 170 -3.19 -6.11 3.16
CA MET A 170 -3.06 -6.67 1.81
C MET A 170 -3.12 -5.59 0.72
N GLY A 171 -3.76 -4.46 0.99
CA GLY A 171 -3.70 -3.27 0.15
C GLY A 171 -2.27 -2.77 -0.01
N HIS A 172 -1.53 -2.60 1.08
CA HIS A 172 -0.11 -2.21 1.05
C HIS A 172 0.74 -3.24 0.32
N VAL A 173 0.58 -4.51 0.62
CA VAL A 173 1.32 -5.59 -0.04
C VAL A 173 1.07 -5.62 -1.54
N SER A 174 -0.17 -5.38 -1.98
CA SER A 174 -0.52 -5.33 -3.40
C SER A 174 0.18 -4.18 -4.12
N ALA A 175 0.19 -2.99 -3.50
CA ALA A 175 0.88 -1.83 -4.04
C ALA A 175 2.40 -2.03 -4.08
N LEU A 176 2.99 -2.53 -2.99
CA LEU A 176 4.44 -2.83 -2.95
C LEU A 176 4.86 -3.77 -4.08
N ARG A 177 4.07 -4.82 -4.35
CA ARG A 177 4.32 -5.74 -5.47
C ARG A 177 4.19 -5.06 -6.83
N LEU A 178 3.18 -4.20 -6.98
CA LEU A 178 2.95 -3.46 -8.21
C LEU A 178 4.15 -2.56 -8.58
N TYR A 179 4.78 -1.97 -7.57
CA TYR A 179 5.99 -1.14 -7.71
C TYR A 179 7.29 -1.94 -7.58
N GLY A 180 7.25 -3.27 -7.55
CA GLY A 180 8.43 -4.12 -7.45
C GLY A 180 9.23 -3.97 -6.15
N ILE A 181 8.61 -3.45 -5.08
CA ILE A 181 9.26 -3.24 -3.78
C ILE A 181 9.20 -4.53 -2.96
N LYS A 182 10.37 -5.03 -2.54
CA LYS A 182 10.45 -6.22 -1.70
C LYS A 182 10.03 -5.89 -0.26
N ALA A 183 9.01 -6.61 0.23
CA ALA A 183 8.49 -6.48 1.59
C ALA A 183 8.33 -7.85 2.24
N THR A 184 8.27 -7.87 3.58
CA THR A 184 7.91 -9.09 4.33
C THR A 184 6.40 -9.30 4.31
N ALA A 185 5.96 -10.50 4.73
CA ALA A 185 4.56 -10.72 5.04
C ALA A 185 4.12 -9.79 6.19
N PRO A 186 2.84 -9.36 6.21
CA PRO A 186 2.30 -8.59 7.33
C PRO A 186 2.44 -9.36 8.64
N MET A 187 2.88 -8.66 9.69
CA MET A 187 2.91 -9.18 11.06
C MET A 187 1.94 -8.36 11.91
N PHE A 188 1.01 -9.03 12.54
CA PHE A 188 0.06 -8.38 13.44
C PHE A 188 0.65 -8.29 14.84
N VAL A 189 0.62 -7.09 15.43
CA VAL A 189 1.07 -6.85 16.79
C VAL A 189 -0.14 -6.44 17.63
N PRO A 190 -0.49 -7.19 18.69
CA PRO A 190 -1.61 -6.86 19.55
C PRO A 190 -1.53 -5.42 20.07
N GLY A 191 -2.60 -4.64 19.91
CA GLY A 191 -2.67 -3.25 20.35
C GLY A 191 -1.97 -2.20 19.47
N LEU A 192 -1.10 -2.62 18.53
CA LEU A 192 -0.39 -1.72 17.61
C LEU A 192 -0.85 -1.86 16.14
N GLY A 193 -1.71 -2.84 15.84
CA GLY A 193 -2.14 -3.11 14.48
C GLY A 193 -1.21 -4.08 13.73
N ALA A 194 -1.10 -3.91 12.41
CA ALA A 194 -0.23 -4.75 11.59
C ALA A 194 0.95 -3.94 11.06
N LEU A 195 2.09 -4.62 10.87
CA LEU A 195 3.33 -4.03 10.39
C LEU A 195 3.85 -4.82 9.20
N VAL A 196 4.11 -4.13 8.09
CA VAL A 196 4.85 -4.66 6.94
C VAL A 196 6.27 -4.09 6.98
N ARG A 197 7.28 -4.97 7.15
CA ARG A 197 8.67 -4.52 7.10
C ARG A 197 9.12 -4.39 5.65
N LEU A 198 9.46 -3.17 5.24
CA LEU A 198 10.03 -2.90 3.94
C LEU A 198 11.50 -3.33 3.91
N LYS A 199 11.89 -4.08 2.89
CA LYS A 199 13.30 -4.38 2.58
C LYS A 199 13.91 -3.32 1.67
N GLN A 200 13.06 -2.61 0.93
CA GLN A 200 13.40 -1.51 0.04
C GLN A 200 12.38 -0.41 0.23
N TYR A 201 12.77 0.84 0.04
CA TYR A 201 11.88 1.99 0.22
C TYR A 201 11.36 2.51 -1.12
N PRO A 202 10.16 3.14 -1.15
CA PRO A 202 9.70 3.92 -2.28
C PRO A 202 10.74 4.97 -2.69
N ILE A 203 10.90 5.18 -4.00
CA ILE A 203 11.97 6.04 -4.52
C ILE A 203 11.61 7.53 -4.44
N ASP A 204 10.30 7.85 -4.41
CA ASP A 204 9.80 9.22 -4.29
C ASP A 204 8.51 9.30 -3.44
N ALA A 205 8.06 10.53 -3.17
CA ALA A 205 6.86 10.80 -2.38
C ALA A 205 5.57 10.34 -3.07
N ARG A 206 5.53 10.25 -4.40
CA ARG A 206 4.34 9.78 -5.14
C ARG A 206 4.16 8.29 -4.94
N GLU A 207 5.22 7.52 -5.16
CA GLU A 207 5.22 6.07 -4.95
C GLU A 207 4.91 5.73 -3.49
N ASP A 208 5.49 6.49 -2.54
CA ASP A 208 5.22 6.35 -1.11
C ASP A 208 3.74 6.60 -0.79
N ALA A 209 3.12 7.62 -1.39
CA ALA A 209 1.70 7.89 -1.25
C ALA A 209 0.81 6.79 -1.86
N ARG A 210 1.19 6.20 -3.02
CA ARG A 210 0.46 5.06 -3.60
C ARG A 210 0.45 3.87 -2.66
N VAL A 211 1.62 3.54 -2.13
CA VAL A 211 1.74 2.44 -1.17
C VAL A 211 1.00 2.76 0.13
N GLY A 212 1.16 3.98 0.67
CA GLY A 212 0.49 4.40 1.90
C GLY A 212 -1.04 4.36 1.78
N LEU A 213 -1.60 4.94 0.74
CA LEU A 213 -3.06 5.02 0.57
C LEU A 213 -3.71 3.70 0.11
N ALA A 214 -2.93 2.71 -0.34
CA ALA A 214 -3.48 1.43 -0.78
C ALA A 214 -4.14 0.64 0.35
N GLY A 215 -3.58 0.69 1.57
CA GLY A 215 -4.20 0.09 2.75
C GLY A 215 -5.60 0.66 3.02
N PRO A 216 -5.75 1.97 3.24
CA PRO A 216 -7.05 2.60 3.42
C PRO A 216 -8.05 2.38 2.28
N VAL A 217 -7.59 2.27 1.01
CA VAL A 217 -8.46 1.93 -0.13
C VAL A 217 -9.07 0.52 0.04
N TRP A 218 -8.24 -0.47 0.37
CA TRP A 218 -8.72 -1.83 0.58
C TRP A 218 -9.52 -1.95 1.87
N GLY A 219 -9.14 -1.22 2.92
CA GLY A 219 -9.88 -1.13 4.16
C GLY A 219 -11.27 -0.51 3.96
N PHE A 220 -11.41 0.52 3.11
CA PHE A 220 -12.70 1.06 2.70
C PHE A 220 -13.56 0.00 2.01
N VAL A 221 -12.99 -0.78 1.07
CA VAL A 221 -13.72 -1.85 0.38
C VAL A 221 -14.23 -2.90 1.39
N ALA A 222 -13.39 -3.30 2.35
CA ALA A 222 -13.80 -4.24 3.39
C ALA A 222 -14.95 -3.68 4.27
N ALA A 223 -14.83 -2.42 4.70
CA ALA A 223 -15.86 -1.76 5.51
C ALA A 223 -17.18 -1.56 4.72
N ALA A 224 -17.09 -1.21 3.43
CA ALA A 224 -18.27 -1.07 2.56
C ALA A 224 -18.99 -2.41 2.32
N ILE A 225 -18.24 -3.51 2.14
CA ILE A 225 -18.80 -4.86 2.04
C ILE A 225 -19.48 -5.24 3.35
N ALA A 226 -18.84 -5.02 4.50
CA ALA A 226 -19.42 -5.31 5.80
C ALA A 226 -20.71 -4.49 6.04
N LEU A 227 -20.72 -3.20 5.66
CA LEU A 227 -21.91 -2.34 5.71
C LEU A 227 -23.04 -2.89 4.84
N ALA A 228 -22.76 -3.20 3.58
CA ALA A 228 -23.76 -3.70 2.64
C ALA A 228 -24.37 -5.02 3.12
N LEU A 229 -23.54 -5.97 3.60
CA LEU A 229 -24.01 -7.23 4.15
C LEU A 229 -24.78 -7.01 5.47
N GLY A 230 -24.30 -6.13 6.35
CA GLY A 230 -24.97 -5.82 7.61
C GLY A 230 -26.37 -5.21 7.41
N LEU A 231 -26.53 -4.32 6.43
CA LEU A 231 -27.82 -3.76 6.04
C LEU A 231 -28.73 -4.82 5.39
N ALA A 232 -28.20 -5.62 4.48
CA ALA A 232 -28.98 -6.64 3.76
C ALA A 232 -29.45 -7.79 4.65
N LEU A 233 -28.60 -8.22 5.60
CA LEU A 233 -28.87 -9.33 6.51
C LEU A 233 -29.47 -8.88 7.85
N HIS A 234 -29.62 -7.57 8.06
CA HIS A 234 -30.05 -6.96 9.33
C HIS A 234 -29.13 -7.39 10.50
N ASP A 235 -27.83 -7.56 10.23
CA ASP A 235 -26.85 -8.06 11.19
C ASP A 235 -26.04 -6.92 11.82
N ARG A 236 -26.20 -6.73 13.13
CA ARG A 236 -25.53 -5.68 13.91
C ARG A 236 -24.03 -5.90 14.06
N THR A 237 -23.58 -7.16 14.05
CA THR A 237 -22.17 -7.49 14.16
C THR A 237 -21.42 -6.99 12.93
N LEU A 238 -21.99 -7.24 11.74
CA LEU A 238 -21.43 -6.74 10.49
C LEU A 238 -21.46 -5.21 10.39
N LEU A 239 -22.54 -4.55 10.85
CA LEU A 239 -22.61 -3.10 10.94
C LEU A 239 -21.54 -2.54 11.87
N GLY A 240 -21.32 -3.18 13.03
CA GLY A 240 -20.25 -2.81 13.95
C GLY A 240 -18.85 -2.99 13.36
N VAL A 241 -18.61 -4.07 12.61
CA VAL A 241 -17.33 -4.28 11.88
C VAL A 241 -17.11 -3.17 10.83
N ALA A 242 -18.17 -2.80 10.10
CA ALA A 242 -18.10 -1.70 9.12
C ALA A 242 -17.74 -0.37 9.78
N GLU A 243 -18.40 -0.03 10.87
CA GLU A 243 -18.20 1.22 11.61
C GLU A 243 -16.79 1.32 12.19
N VAL A 244 -16.37 0.32 12.98
CA VAL A 244 -15.05 0.31 13.61
C VAL A 244 -13.94 0.17 12.57
N GLY A 245 -14.15 -0.66 11.53
CA GLY A 245 -13.23 -0.78 10.41
C GLY A 245 -13.04 0.55 9.66
N ALA A 246 -14.12 1.30 9.41
CA ALA A 246 -14.03 2.63 8.82
C ALA A 246 -13.30 3.61 9.73
N MET A 247 -13.58 3.61 11.03
CA MET A 247 -12.91 4.48 12.01
C MET A 247 -11.40 4.21 12.08
N ILE A 248 -10.97 2.96 12.07
CA ILE A 248 -9.54 2.58 12.02
C ILE A 248 -8.89 3.11 10.74
N ASN A 249 -9.57 3.02 9.61
CA ASN A 249 -9.04 3.53 8.35
C ASN A 249 -8.96 5.07 8.33
N VAL A 250 -9.91 5.81 8.92
CA VAL A 250 -9.81 7.26 9.10
C VAL A 250 -8.66 7.62 10.03
N PHE A 251 -8.45 6.85 11.10
CA PHE A 251 -7.30 7.01 11.97
C PHE A 251 -5.98 6.84 11.21
N ASN A 252 -5.87 5.84 10.34
CA ASN A 252 -4.69 5.64 9.50
C ASN A 252 -4.49 6.78 8.49
N LEU A 253 -5.52 7.56 8.15
CA LEU A 253 -5.39 8.78 7.34
C LEU A 253 -4.88 10.00 8.10
N VAL A 254 -4.71 9.94 9.43
CA VAL A 254 -4.10 11.04 10.19
C VAL A 254 -2.67 11.26 9.70
N PRO A 255 -2.27 12.50 9.31
CA PRO A 255 -0.94 12.76 8.76
C PRO A 255 0.13 12.85 9.87
N PHE A 256 0.27 11.77 10.63
CA PHE A 256 1.18 11.68 11.78
C PHE A 256 2.16 10.52 11.64
N TRP A 257 3.43 10.79 11.95
CA TRP A 257 4.53 9.83 12.01
C TRP A 257 4.57 8.88 10.79
N GLN A 258 4.35 7.58 10.97
CA GLN A 258 4.39 6.55 9.93
C GLN A 258 3.00 6.04 9.52
N LEU A 259 1.92 6.70 9.95
CA LEU A 259 0.58 6.37 9.50
C LEU A 259 0.46 6.60 7.98
N ASP A 260 -0.44 5.89 7.36
CA ASP A 260 -0.66 5.93 5.90
C ASP A 260 -0.99 7.34 5.40
N GLY A 261 -1.76 8.09 6.19
CA GLY A 261 -2.05 9.48 5.94
C GLY A 261 -0.81 10.36 5.89
N ALA A 262 0.22 10.10 6.71
CA ALA A 262 1.47 10.86 6.64
C ALA A 262 2.20 10.62 5.31
N ARG A 263 2.17 9.39 4.80
CA ARG A 263 2.74 9.03 3.49
C ARG A 263 1.97 9.69 2.35
N GLY A 264 0.63 9.59 2.38
CA GLY A 264 -0.25 10.27 1.42
C GLY A 264 -0.09 11.79 1.43
N PHE A 265 -0.04 12.41 2.62
CA PHE A 265 0.02 13.85 2.81
C PHE A 265 1.34 14.48 2.34
N ARG A 266 2.45 13.76 2.38
CA ARG A 266 3.76 14.21 1.86
C ARG A 266 3.75 14.49 0.37
N ALA A 267 2.92 13.80 -0.41
CA ALA A 267 2.80 14.00 -1.86
C ALA A 267 1.89 15.18 -2.24
N LEU A 268 1.23 15.84 -1.28
CA LEU A 268 0.28 16.92 -1.52
C LEU A 268 0.95 18.30 -1.46
N ASP A 269 0.62 19.19 -2.40
CA ASP A 269 0.99 20.61 -2.32
C ASP A 269 0.16 21.35 -1.25
N GLY A 270 0.52 22.61 -0.96
CA GLY A 270 -0.12 23.40 0.11
C GLY A 270 -1.61 23.61 -0.09
N ARG A 271 -2.08 23.77 -1.33
CA ARG A 271 -3.51 23.93 -1.65
C ARG A 271 -4.26 22.62 -1.44
N GLN A 272 -3.72 21.52 -1.91
CA GLN A 272 -4.29 20.19 -1.73
C GLN A 272 -4.39 19.81 -0.24
N ARG A 273 -3.36 20.11 0.54
CA ARG A 273 -3.36 19.91 2.01
C ARG A 273 -4.46 20.70 2.68
N ALA A 274 -4.61 22.00 2.34
CA ALA A 274 -5.65 22.85 2.90
C ALA A 274 -7.06 22.30 2.59
N ILE A 275 -7.28 21.80 1.37
CA ILE A 275 -8.56 21.19 0.98
C ILE A 275 -8.81 19.90 1.79
N VAL A 276 -7.81 19.03 1.94
CA VAL A 276 -7.93 17.80 2.74
C VAL A 276 -8.27 18.11 4.20
N VAL A 277 -7.62 19.11 4.80
CA VAL A 277 -7.93 19.59 6.16
C VAL A 277 -9.35 20.14 6.24
N GLY A 278 -9.79 20.91 5.24
CA GLY A 278 -11.17 21.41 5.14
C GLY A 278 -12.22 20.29 5.04
N ILE A 279 -11.95 19.25 4.24
CA ILE A 279 -12.81 18.06 4.14
C ILE A 279 -12.91 17.36 5.49
N ALA A 280 -11.77 17.20 6.19
CA ALA A 280 -11.74 16.58 7.51
C ALA A 280 -12.54 17.39 8.54
N ALA A 281 -12.48 18.73 8.49
CA ALA A 281 -13.26 19.61 9.34
C ALA A 281 -14.77 19.45 9.09
N VAL A 282 -15.18 19.43 7.82
CA VAL A 282 -16.58 19.20 7.46
C VAL A 282 -17.06 17.82 7.90
N ALA A 283 -16.25 16.76 7.72
CA ALA A 283 -16.59 15.42 8.19
C ALA A 283 -16.70 15.36 9.71
N ALA A 284 -15.80 16.03 10.45
CA ALA A 284 -15.83 16.09 11.90
C ALA A 284 -17.10 16.79 12.43
N LEU A 285 -17.50 17.90 11.79
CA LEU A 285 -18.65 18.69 12.21
C LEU A 285 -20.00 18.11 11.75
N ALA A 286 -20.09 17.73 10.46
CA ALA A 286 -21.35 17.33 9.87
C ALA A 286 -21.73 15.86 10.10
N LEU A 287 -20.72 15.00 10.28
CA LEU A 287 -20.91 13.55 10.44
C LEU A 287 -20.53 13.03 11.84
N ASP A 288 -20.22 13.94 12.78
CA ASP A 288 -19.79 13.61 14.15
C ASP A 288 -18.62 12.62 14.19
N GLN A 289 -17.60 12.89 13.35
CA GLN A 289 -16.42 12.02 13.21
C GLN A 289 -15.25 12.51 14.04
N PRO A 290 -15.00 11.96 15.24
CA PRO A 290 -13.96 12.47 16.14
C PRO A 290 -12.55 12.36 15.55
N MET A 291 -12.27 11.36 14.71
CA MET A 291 -10.98 11.21 14.02
C MET A 291 -10.74 12.32 12.99
N GLY A 292 -11.79 12.94 12.45
CA GLY A 292 -11.67 14.12 11.58
C GLY A 292 -10.94 15.27 12.27
N TRP A 293 -11.17 15.48 13.57
CA TRP A 293 -10.46 16.51 14.36
C TRP A 293 -8.96 16.21 14.47
N ALA A 294 -8.55 14.94 14.57
CA ALA A 294 -7.12 14.57 14.56
C ALA A 294 -6.48 14.89 13.21
N VAL A 295 -7.17 14.62 12.09
CA VAL A 295 -6.70 15.01 10.76
C VAL A 295 -6.60 16.53 10.64
N CYS A 296 -7.58 17.28 11.15
CA CYS A 296 -7.58 18.75 11.16
C CYS A 296 -6.40 19.31 11.95
N ALA A 297 -6.23 18.88 13.19
CA ALA A 297 -5.20 19.41 14.09
C ALA A 297 -3.80 19.13 13.56
N ILE A 298 -3.52 17.87 13.23
CA ILE A 298 -2.18 17.44 12.79
C ILE A 298 -1.93 17.88 11.34
N GLY A 299 -2.91 17.74 10.44
CA GLY A 299 -2.83 18.22 9.07
C GLY A 299 -2.66 19.72 8.99
N GLY A 300 -3.40 20.46 9.83
CA GLY A 300 -3.28 21.92 9.97
C GLY A 300 -1.88 22.36 10.41
N ALA A 301 -1.30 21.70 11.42
CA ALA A 301 0.08 21.95 11.87
C ALA A 301 1.12 21.65 10.77
N ARG A 302 0.82 20.73 9.84
CA ARG A 302 1.71 20.32 8.77
C ARG A 302 1.46 20.99 7.41
N LEU A 303 0.58 21.99 7.34
CA LEU A 303 0.26 22.68 6.09
C LEU A 303 1.50 23.26 5.36
N LYS A 304 2.47 23.75 6.14
CA LYS A 304 3.69 24.40 5.62
C LYS A 304 4.95 23.54 5.74
N SER A 305 4.87 22.32 6.28
CA SER A 305 6.03 21.45 6.49
C SER A 305 6.35 20.63 5.24
N ASP A 306 7.55 20.76 4.68
CA ASP A 306 8.06 19.96 3.56
C ASP A 306 7.06 19.84 2.40
N VAL A 307 6.58 20.98 1.91
CA VAL A 307 5.56 21.04 0.86
C VAL A 307 6.23 20.87 -0.50
N PRO A 308 5.85 19.86 -1.31
CA PRO A 308 6.36 19.73 -2.67
C PRO A 308 5.89 20.89 -3.56
N LYS A 309 6.72 21.30 -4.51
CA LYS A 309 6.38 22.37 -5.48
C LYS A 309 5.17 22.01 -6.34
N GLN A 310 5.00 20.74 -6.64
CA GLN A 310 3.86 20.19 -7.39
C GLN A 310 3.28 19.01 -6.62
N GLY A 311 1.99 19.12 -6.31
CA GLY A 311 1.26 18.07 -5.63
C GLY A 311 0.83 16.95 -6.58
N ASP A 312 0.72 15.75 -6.04
CA ASP A 312 0.21 14.61 -6.79
C ASP A 312 -1.33 14.59 -6.79
N ARG A 313 -1.93 14.79 -7.97
CA ARG A 313 -3.38 14.84 -8.13
C ARG A 313 -4.06 13.54 -7.73
N ARG A 314 -3.45 12.39 -8.04
CA ARG A 314 -4.05 11.09 -7.74
C ARG A 314 -4.03 10.80 -6.23
N ALA A 315 -2.92 11.10 -5.55
CA ALA A 315 -2.85 10.99 -4.09
C ALA A 315 -3.89 11.92 -3.43
N PHE A 316 -4.02 13.16 -3.90
CA PHE A 316 -5.02 14.12 -3.41
C PHE A 316 -6.44 13.58 -3.56
N LEU A 317 -6.83 13.15 -4.76
CA LEU A 317 -8.19 12.65 -5.03
C LEU A 317 -8.48 11.38 -4.21
N THR A 318 -7.52 10.46 -4.11
CA THR A 318 -7.68 9.24 -3.30
C THR A 318 -7.83 9.59 -1.82
N PHE A 319 -7.00 10.47 -1.29
CA PHE A 319 -7.06 10.90 0.11
C PHE A 319 -8.40 11.57 0.43
N ALA A 320 -8.82 12.54 -0.39
CA ALA A 320 -10.07 13.26 -0.22
C ALA A 320 -11.29 12.32 -0.31
N ALA A 321 -11.31 11.43 -1.31
CA ALA A 321 -12.38 10.43 -1.46
C ALA A 321 -12.45 9.48 -0.26
N LEU A 322 -11.31 8.99 0.23
CA LEU A 322 -11.26 8.12 1.40
C LEU A 322 -11.79 8.81 2.66
N LEU A 323 -11.41 10.07 2.91
CA LEU A 323 -11.94 10.82 4.04
C LEU A 323 -13.45 10.93 3.99
N ILE A 324 -14.01 11.28 2.84
CA ILE A 324 -15.47 11.43 2.66
C ILE A 324 -16.16 10.06 2.83
N LEU A 325 -15.73 9.06 2.06
CA LEU A 325 -16.42 7.77 1.98
C LEU A 325 -16.34 7.00 3.31
N LEU A 326 -15.18 6.98 3.96
CA LEU A 326 -15.03 6.32 5.26
C LEU A 326 -15.82 7.03 6.36
N SER A 327 -15.89 8.36 6.32
CA SER A 327 -16.66 9.13 7.30
C SER A 327 -18.17 8.95 7.16
N LEU A 328 -18.67 8.57 5.99
CA LEU A 328 -20.08 8.29 5.76
C LEU A 328 -20.52 6.92 6.33
N ILE A 329 -19.62 5.94 6.43
CA ILE A 329 -19.98 4.58 6.84
C ILE A 329 -20.67 4.52 8.21
N PRO A 330 -20.17 5.18 9.29
CA PRO A 330 -20.85 5.16 10.60
C PRO A 330 -22.22 5.82 10.58
N THR A 331 -22.44 6.81 9.70
CA THR A 331 -23.77 7.42 9.54
C THR A 331 -24.73 6.49 8.81
N LEU A 332 -24.26 5.79 7.78
CA LEU A 332 -25.04 4.83 7.02
C LEU A 332 -25.35 3.56 7.84
N SER A 333 -24.46 3.14 8.75
CA SER A 333 -24.70 1.99 9.62
C SER A 333 -25.90 2.19 10.55
N LYS A 334 -26.25 3.44 10.90
CA LYS A 334 -27.42 3.80 11.71
C LYS A 334 -28.77 3.56 10.97
N LEU A 335 -28.72 3.36 9.64
CA LEU A 335 -29.93 2.97 8.86
C LEU A 335 -30.29 1.48 9.07
N GLY A 336 -29.44 0.71 9.70
CA GLY A 336 -29.72 -0.66 10.07
C GLY A 336 -30.69 -0.78 11.24
N PRO A 337 -31.00 -2.01 11.67
CA PRO A 337 -31.97 -2.25 12.73
C PRO A 337 -31.56 -1.52 14.03
N SER A 338 -32.44 -0.63 14.50
CA SER A 338 -32.36 -0.07 15.85
C SER A 338 -32.56 -1.19 16.87
N GLY A 339 -31.66 -1.27 17.87
CA GLY A 339 -31.75 -2.32 18.88
C GLY A 339 -32.91 -2.18 19.83
N PRO A 340 -33.21 -3.28 20.58
CA PRO A 340 -33.97 -3.13 21.80
C PRO A 340 -33.23 -2.26 22.79
#